data_dc563590d0f789a0e0b29497a04a85ac
#
_entry.id   dc563590d0f789a0e0b29497a04a85ac
#
_cell.length_a   1.000
_cell.length_b   1.000
_cell.length_c   1.000
_cell.angle_alpha   90.00
_cell.angle_beta   90.00
_cell.angle_gamma   90.00
#
_symmetry.space_group_name_H-M   'P 1'
#
loop_
_entity.id
_entity.type
_entity.pdbx_description
1 polymer ?
#
loop_
_entity_poly.entity_id
_entity_poly.type
_entity_poly.pdbx_seq_one_letter_code
_entity_poly.pdbx_strand_id
1 'polypeptide(L)'
;MTEESTETTGGPQGPTPAQPTVIHEGLPTQLPDIDPEETSEWLGSFDAMLESSGRERARYMMLRLLERAREKSVGVPALRSTDYINTIPSDREPWFPGDEDIERRIRAFIRWNAAVMVSSANRKGLEVGGHIATYQSSASLYEVGFNHFFRGKDHPGGGDQVFIQGHASPGIYARAFLEGRLKEEQLFRFRQEVQHGVGQGISSYPHPRLMPDFWEFPTVSMGLTGINSIYQARFNRYMQNRGIKDTSDQRVWAFLGDGEMGEPESLGAIRVAAREELDNLVWVINCNLQQLDGPVTGNGKVIQELESNFRGAGWNV
;
A
#
# COMPACT_ATOMS: atom_id res chain seq x y z
N MET A 1 -22.39 36.41 -61.09
CA MET A 1 -23.09 36.59 -59.82
C MET A 1 -22.09 36.19 -58.78
N THR A 2 -21.63 37.18 -58.07
CA THR A 2 -20.45 37.25 -57.20
C THR A 2 -20.67 36.56 -55.88
N GLU A 3 -19.75 35.66 -55.55
CA GLU A 3 -19.60 35.09 -54.21
C GLU A 3 -18.86 36.11 -53.33
N GLU A 4 -19.48 36.50 -52.23
CA GLU A 4 -18.86 37.27 -51.17
C GLU A 4 -18.24 36.33 -50.13
N SER A 5 -16.93 36.33 -50.07
CA SER A 5 -16.15 35.67 -49.03
C SER A 5 -16.07 36.58 -47.81
N THR A 6 -16.67 36.17 -46.69
CA THR A 6 -16.51 36.82 -45.38
C THR A 6 -15.23 36.33 -44.72
N GLU A 7 -14.21 37.20 -44.71
CA GLU A 7 -13.04 37.07 -43.83
C GLU A 7 -13.45 37.33 -42.39
N THR A 8 -13.31 36.30 -41.55
CA THR A 8 -13.36 36.43 -40.09
C THR A 8 -11.99 36.87 -39.56
N THR A 9 -11.88 38.14 -39.21
CA THR A 9 -10.72 38.71 -38.51
C THR A 9 -10.55 38.06 -37.14
N GLY A 10 -9.53 37.24 -36.96
CA GLY A 10 -9.08 36.73 -35.67
C GLY A 10 -8.51 37.89 -34.83
N GLY A 11 -9.20 38.22 -33.73
CA GLY A 11 -8.65 39.10 -32.70
C GLY A 11 -7.46 38.46 -31.99
N PRO A 12 -6.56 39.27 -31.41
CA PRO A 12 -5.40 38.77 -30.70
C PRO A 12 -5.85 37.87 -29.53
N GLN A 13 -5.49 36.59 -29.56
CA GLN A 13 -5.63 35.72 -28.45
C GLN A 13 -4.75 36.25 -27.32
N GLY A 14 -5.37 36.64 -26.23
CA GLY A 14 -4.68 36.99 -24.99
C GLY A 14 -3.83 35.81 -24.51
N PRO A 15 -2.78 36.06 -23.75
CA PRO A 15 -1.90 34.97 -23.26
C PRO A 15 -2.75 33.94 -22.53
N THR A 16 -2.63 32.70 -22.96
CA THR A 16 -3.23 31.55 -22.29
C THR A 16 -2.75 31.59 -20.83
N PRO A 17 -3.62 31.55 -19.83
CA PRO A 17 -3.19 31.56 -18.46
C PRO A 17 -2.26 30.34 -18.26
N ALA A 18 -1.05 30.61 -17.82
CA ALA A 18 -0.07 29.58 -17.51
C ALA A 18 -0.71 28.63 -16.49
N GLN A 19 -0.72 27.34 -16.79
CA GLN A 19 -1.17 26.36 -15.81
C GLN A 19 -0.29 26.49 -14.58
N PRO A 20 -0.87 26.52 -13.36
CA PRO A 20 -0.09 26.64 -12.14
C PRO A 20 0.92 25.50 -12.07
N THR A 21 2.19 25.83 -11.94
CA THR A 21 3.25 24.85 -11.75
C THR A 21 3.05 24.22 -10.38
N VAL A 22 2.73 22.93 -10.37
CA VAL A 22 2.55 22.16 -9.13
C VAL A 22 3.91 21.60 -8.77
N ILE A 23 4.40 21.90 -7.56
CA ILE A 23 5.60 21.25 -7.05
C ILE A 23 5.26 19.78 -6.81
N HIS A 24 5.76 18.91 -7.69
CA HIS A 24 5.63 17.46 -7.62
C HIS A 24 6.87 16.85 -6.98
N GLU A 25 6.68 15.71 -6.41
CA GLU A 25 7.60 14.81 -5.70
C GLU A 25 7.51 14.92 -4.18
N GLY A 26 6.54 14.17 -3.63
CA GLY A 26 6.51 13.85 -2.20
C GLY A 26 6.04 14.96 -1.27
N LEU A 27 5.59 16.10 -1.79
CA LEU A 27 4.98 17.16 -0.98
C LEU A 27 3.45 17.03 -0.99
N PRO A 28 2.79 16.96 0.18
CA PRO A 28 1.33 16.78 0.27
C PRO A 28 0.53 18.02 -0.11
N THR A 29 1.17 19.14 -0.45
CA THR A 29 0.51 20.42 -0.74
C THR A 29 0.75 20.84 -2.17
N GLN A 30 -0.33 20.99 -2.93
CA GLN A 30 -0.31 21.68 -4.21
C GLN A 30 -0.30 23.18 -3.94
N LEU A 31 0.86 23.81 -4.01
CA LEU A 31 0.98 25.26 -3.94
C LEU A 31 1.08 25.81 -5.34
N PRO A 32 0.10 26.63 -5.80
CA PRO A 32 0.23 27.29 -7.09
C PRO A 32 1.36 28.32 -7.03
N ASP A 33 2.16 28.38 -8.10
CA ASP A 33 3.14 29.44 -8.27
C ASP A 33 2.43 30.75 -8.61
N ILE A 34 2.44 31.69 -7.68
CA ILE A 34 1.76 32.98 -7.81
C ILE A 34 2.64 34.04 -8.45
N ASP A 35 3.94 33.81 -8.53
CA ASP A 35 4.94 34.70 -9.15
C ASP A 35 6.07 33.89 -9.80
N PRO A 36 5.89 33.46 -11.06
CA PRO A 36 6.88 32.66 -11.78
C PRO A 36 8.20 33.40 -12.03
N GLU A 37 8.21 34.72 -12.11
CA GLU A 37 9.41 35.51 -12.32
C GLU A 37 10.28 35.49 -11.05
N GLU A 38 9.70 35.79 -9.88
CA GLU A 38 10.40 35.68 -8.59
C GLU A 38 10.89 34.26 -8.35
N THR A 39 10.08 33.25 -8.64
CA THR A 39 10.49 31.84 -8.52
C THR A 39 11.71 31.53 -9.38
N SER A 40 11.75 32.00 -10.61
CA SER A 40 12.89 31.83 -11.52
C SER A 40 14.16 32.51 -11.02
N GLU A 41 14.04 33.71 -10.46
CA GLU A 41 15.16 34.44 -9.86
C GLU A 41 15.77 33.71 -8.65
N TRP A 42 14.94 33.17 -7.78
CA TRP A 42 15.37 32.35 -6.64
C TRP A 42 16.10 31.08 -7.08
N LEU A 43 15.55 30.35 -8.06
CA LEU A 43 16.18 29.15 -8.62
C LEU A 43 17.51 29.48 -9.31
N GLY A 44 17.55 30.53 -10.12
CA GLY A 44 18.77 30.99 -10.75
C GLY A 44 19.85 31.41 -9.75
N SER A 45 19.47 32.08 -8.67
CA SER A 45 20.39 32.45 -7.58
C SER A 45 20.94 31.22 -6.86
N PHE A 46 20.12 30.20 -6.67
CA PHE A 46 20.53 28.92 -6.10
C PHE A 46 21.55 28.21 -7.02
N ASP A 47 21.26 28.12 -8.31
CA ASP A 47 22.13 27.49 -9.31
C ASP A 47 23.49 28.21 -9.40
N ALA A 48 23.49 29.54 -9.45
CA ALA A 48 24.71 30.32 -9.44
C ALA A 48 25.56 30.12 -8.19
N MET A 49 24.93 30.00 -7.02
CA MET A 49 25.60 29.66 -5.76
C MET A 49 26.17 28.24 -5.80
N LEU A 50 25.44 27.28 -6.33
CA LEU A 50 25.88 25.89 -6.47
C LEU A 50 27.11 25.80 -7.36
N GLU A 51 27.14 26.52 -8.48
CA GLU A 51 28.25 26.58 -9.40
C GLU A 51 29.49 27.29 -8.82
N SER A 52 29.28 28.42 -8.15
CA SER A 52 30.41 29.24 -7.63
C SER A 52 30.99 28.74 -6.31
N SER A 53 30.13 28.19 -5.43
CA SER A 53 30.50 27.89 -4.03
C SER A 53 30.33 26.43 -3.65
N GLY A 54 29.82 25.59 -4.55
CA GLY A 54 29.72 24.17 -4.42
C GLY A 54 28.55 23.68 -3.51
N ARG A 55 28.41 22.36 -3.46
CA ARG A 55 27.27 21.67 -2.80
C ARG A 55 27.14 21.93 -1.31
N GLU A 56 28.26 22.07 -0.61
CA GLU A 56 28.24 22.30 0.84
C GLU A 56 27.67 23.67 1.19
N ARG A 57 28.02 24.70 0.42
CA ARG A 57 27.44 26.03 0.62
C ARG A 57 25.98 26.09 0.25
N ALA A 58 25.57 25.44 -0.83
CA ALA A 58 24.16 25.35 -1.22
C ALA A 58 23.33 24.63 -0.14
N ARG A 59 23.83 23.51 0.40
CA ARG A 59 23.20 22.80 1.52
C ARG A 59 23.07 23.68 2.78
N TYR A 60 24.11 24.40 3.12
CA TYR A 60 24.08 25.33 4.25
C TYR A 60 23.00 26.40 4.09
N MET A 61 22.90 27.00 2.91
CA MET A 61 21.89 28.03 2.64
C MET A 61 20.46 27.47 2.70
N MET A 62 20.22 26.30 2.13
CA MET A 62 18.91 25.63 2.26
C MET A 62 18.52 25.42 3.75
N LEU A 63 19.45 24.94 4.56
CA LEU A 63 19.18 24.73 6.00
C LEU A 63 18.89 26.07 6.71
N ARG A 64 19.58 27.14 6.36
CA ARG A 64 19.34 28.49 6.94
C ARG A 64 17.98 29.05 6.53
N LEU A 65 17.55 28.81 5.27
CA LEU A 65 16.23 29.21 4.81
C LEU A 65 15.12 28.44 5.55
N LEU A 66 15.29 27.13 5.78
CA LEU A 66 14.35 26.32 6.55
C LEU A 66 14.28 26.78 8.02
N GLU A 67 15.41 27.12 8.61
CA GLU A 67 15.45 27.69 9.98
C GLU A 67 14.70 29.02 10.02
N ARG A 68 14.92 29.89 9.03
CA ARG A 68 14.22 31.18 8.93
C ARG A 68 12.72 31.01 8.73
N ALA A 69 12.32 30.05 7.92
CA ALA A 69 10.91 29.70 7.72
C ALA A 69 10.24 29.32 9.05
N ARG A 70 10.91 28.51 9.89
CA ARG A 70 10.43 28.14 11.23
C ARG A 70 10.31 29.35 12.15
N GLU A 71 11.31 30.24 12.19
CA GLU A 71 11.27 31.47 12.98
C GLU A 71 10.08 32.38 12.60
N LYS A 72 9.70 32.35 11.34
CA LYS A 72 8.58 33.14 10.79
C LYS A 72 7.24 32.38 10.80
N SER A 73 7.18 31.19 11.40
CA SER A 73 5.99 30.33 11.45
C SER A 73 5.43 29.98 10.05
N VAL A 74 6.28 29.96 9.05
CA VAL A 74 5.95 29.42 7.73
C VAL A 74 5.93 27.91 7.85
N GLY A 75 4.78 27.28 7.56
CA GLY A 75 4.67 25.83 7.54
C GLY A 75 5.59 25.25 6.49
N VAL A 76 6.71 24.66 6.90
CA VAL A 76 7.61 23.94 5.99
C VAL A 76 7.10 22.51 5.89
N PRO A 77 6.72 22.05 4.69
CA PRO A 77 6.41 20.64 4.48
C PRO A 77 7.59 19.78 4.94
N ALA A 78 7.32 18.60 5.44
CA ALA A 78 8.36 17.65 5.79
C ALA A 78 9.13 17.26 4.49
N LEU A 79 10.27 17.89 4.27
CA LEU A 79 11.13 17.68 3.08
C LEU A 79 11.86 16.32 3.09
N ARG A 80 11.48 15.42 3.99
CA ARG A 80 12.00 14.06 3.98
C ARG A 80 10.94 13.17 3.35
N SER A 81 11.08 12.91 2.05
CA SER A 81 10.79 11.59 1.56
C SER A 81 11.58 10.61 2.43
N THR A 82 10.93 9.58 2.95
CA THR A 82 11.63 8.44 3.49
C THR A 82 12.54 7.94 2.39
N ASP A 83 13.84 8.06 2.57
CA ASP A 83 14.76 7.33 1.72
C ASP A 83 14.35 5.86 1.84
N TYR A 84 13.80 5.32 0.76
CA TYR A 84 13.46 3.91 0.69
C TYR A 84 14.78 3.15 0.62
N ILE A 85 15.27 2.74 1.78
CA ILE A 85 16.51 1.98 1.89
C ILE A 85 16.12 0.50 1.95
N ASN A 86 16.36 -0.21 0.86
CA ASN A 86 16.33 -1.67 0.90
C ASN A 86 17.40 -2.17 1.86
N THR A 87 17.02 -3.04 2.78
CA THR A 87 18.00 -3.70 3.67
C THR A 87 18.88 -4.69 2.90
N ILE A 88 18.40 -5.16 1.75
CA ILE A 88 19.19 -5.95 0.79
C ILE A 88 19.60 -5.00 -0.34
N PRO A 89 20.89 -4.71 -0.53
CA PRO A 89 21.36 -3.92 -1.66
C PRO A 89 21.05 -4.60 -3.00
N SER A 90 20.79 -3.81 -4.03
CA SER A 90 20.40 -4.33 -5.35
C SER A 90 21.43 -5.28 -5.99
N ASP A 91 22.70 -5.12 -5.66
CA ASP A 91 23.78 -6.01 -6.11
C ASP A 91 23.78 -7.40 -5.42
N ARG A 92 22.99 -7.56 -4.36
CA ARG A 92 22.79 -8.81 -3.62
C ARG A 92 21.37 -9.37 -3.77
N GLU A 93 20.52 -8.72 -4.54
CA GLU A 93 19.19 -9.24 -4.82
C GLU A 93 19.32 -10.55 -5.63
N PRO A 94 18.61 -11.63 -5.22
CA PRO A 94 18.56 -12.84 -6.03
C PRO A 94 17.85 -12.57 -7.35
N TRP A 95 18.19 -13.33 -8.39
CA TRP A 95 17.45 -13.29 -9.64
C TRP A 95 15.98 -13.62 -9.40
N PHE A 96 15.12 -12.84 -10.06
CA PHE A 96 13.69 -13.08 -10.01
C PHE A 96 13.36 -14.49 -10.56
N PRO A 97 12.69 -15.37 -9.79
CA PRO A 97 12.54 -16.77 -10.17
C PRO A 97 11.46 -17.05 -11.21
N GLY A 98 10.68 -16.03 -11.59
CA GLY A 98 9.56 -16.12 -12.53
C GLY A 98 9.80 -15.37 -13.84
N ASP A 99 8.73 -15.24 -14.62
CA ASP A 99 8.68 -14.39 -15.82
C ASP A 99 8.00 -13.06 -15.45
N GLU A 100 8.80 -12.00 -15.33
CA GLU A 100 8.31 -10.68 -14.92
C GLU A 100 7.25 -10.10 -15.85
N ASP A 101 7.33 -10.38 -17.16
CA ASP A 101 6.37 -9.86 -18.14
C ASP A 101 5.03 -10.57 -18.03
N ILE A 102 5.03 -11.88 -17.84
CA ILE A 102 3.82 -12.67 -17.60
C ILE A 102 3.19 -12.24 -16.28
N GLU A 103 3.96 -12.15 -15.20
CA GLU A 103 3.43 -11.80 -13.89
C GLU A 103 2.91 -10.36 -13.83
N ARG A 104 3.57 -9.44 -14.51
CA ARG A 104 3.08 -8.07 -14.68
C ARG A 104 1.72 -8.02 -15.37
N ARG A 105 1.54 -8.83 -16.42
CA ARG A 105 0.26 -8.94 -17.15
C ARG A 105 -0.82 -9.55 -16.27
N ILE A 106 -0.54 -10.65 -15.56
CA ILE A 106 -1.49 -11.29 -14.64
C ILE A 106 -1.91 -10.29 -13.57
N ARG A 107 -0.96 -9.61 -12.92
CA ARG A 107 -1.24 -8.58 -11.93
C ARG A 107 -2.09 -7.44 -12.48
N ALA A 108 -1.86 -7.03 -13.72
CA ALA A 108 -2.68 -6.01 -14.37
C ALA A 108 -4.14 -6.46 -14.54
N PHE A 109 -4.38 -7.71 -14.96
CA PHE A 109 -5.74 -8.28 -15.03
C PHE A 109 -6.41 -8.37 -13.66
N ILE A 110 -5.70 -8.83 -12.64
CA ILE A 110 -6.26 -8.90 -11.29
C ILE A 110 -6.62 -7.51 -10.78
N ARG A 111 -5.74 -6.53 -10.94
CA ARG A 111 -6.00 -5.13 -10.55
C ARG A 111 -7.21 -4.54 -11.26
N TRP A 112 -7.33 -4.82 -12.56
CA TRP A 112 -8.47 -4.36 -13.36
C TRP A 112 -9.77 -4.99 -12.87
N ASN A 113 -9.82 -6.30 -12.71
CA ASN A 113 -11.01 -7.00 -12.23
C ASN A 113 -11.43 -6.54 -10.83
N ALA A 114 -10.47 -6.34 -9.93
CA ALA A 114 -10.75 -5.78 -8.61
C ALA A 114 -11.37 -4.37 -8.70
N ALA A 115 -10.83 -3.50 -9.55
CA ALA A 115 -11.36 -2.16 -9.76
C ALA A 115 -12.77 -2.18 -10.35
N VAL A 116 -13.02 -3.04 -11.36
CA VAL A 116 -14.35 -3.21 -11.97
C VAL A 116 -15.36 -3.73 -10.95
N MET A 117 -14.99 -4.70 -10.14
CA MET A 117 -15.86 -5.25 -9.08
C MET A 117 -16.28 -4.18 -8.09
N VAL A 118 -15.34 -3.41 -7.55
CA VAL A 118 -15.62 -2.31 -6.60
C VAL A 118 -16.43 -1.19 -7.26
N SER A 119 -16.09 -0.81 -8.49
CA SER A 119 -16.85 0.19 -9.26
C SER A 119 -18.29 -0.27 -9.52
N SER A 120 -18.48 -1.55 -9.82
CA SER A 120 -19.82 -2.13 -10.03
C SER A 120 -20.66 -2.12 -8.76
N ALA A 121 -20.05 -2.33 -7.60
CA ALA A 121 -20.69 -2.24 -6.30
C ALA A 121 -21.14 -0.81 -5.93
N ASN A 122 -20.57 0.19 -6.57
CA ASN A 122 -20.92 1.61 -6.38
C ASN A 122 -21.87 2.17 -7.45
N ARG A 123 -22.48 1.31 -8.28
CA ARG A 123 -23.48 1.75 -9.27
C ARG A 123 -24.71 2.35 -8.57
N LYS A 124 -25.35 3.30 -9.28
CA LYS A 124 -26.60 3.90 -8.81
C LYS A 124 -27.64 2.84 -8.48
N GLY A 125 -28.19 2.92 -7.28
CA GLY A 125 -29.17 1.97 -6.75
C GLY A 125 -28.59 0.79 -5.99
N LEU A 126 -27.29 0.59 -6.00
CA LEU A 126 -26.57 -0.38 -5.16
C LEU A 126 -25.78 0.32 -4.04
N GLU A 127 -24.86 1.16 -4.38
CA GLU A 127 -24.08 2.08 -3.52
C GLU A 127 -23.54 1.43 -2.24
N VAL A 128 -23.17 0.14 -2.32
CA VAL A 128 -22.69 -0.62 -1.14
C VAL A 128 -21.23 -0.32 -0.79
N GLY A 129 -20.56 0.48 -1.60
CA GLY A 129 -19.18 0.91 -1.36
C GLY A 129 -18.14 -0.16 -1.68
N GLY A 130 -16.95 0.01 -1.13
CA GLY A 130 -15.82 -0.89 -1.27
C GLY A 130 -14.50 -0.12 -1.24
N HIS A 131 -13.42 -0.83 -0.91
CA HIS A 131 -12.08 -0.28 -0.88
C HIS A 131 -11.25 -0.89 -2.00
N ILE A 132 -10.46 -0.07 -2.69
CA ILE A 132 -9.57 -0.53 -3.76
C ILE A 132 -8.11 -0.09 -3.56
N ALA A 133 -7.89 1.04 -2.87
CA ALA A 133 -6.56 1.63 -2.71
C ALA A 133 -5.56 0.67 -2.05
N THR A 134 -5.97 -0.02 -1.00
CA THR A 134 -5.13 -1.00 -0.29
C THR A 134 -4.64 -2.11 -1.22
N TYR A 135 -5.54 -2.72 -2.00
CA TYR A 135 -5.11 -3.75 -2.94
C TYR A 135 -4.24 -3.16 -4.06
N GLN A 136 -4.58 -2.01 -4.59
CA GLN A 136 -3.79 -1.39 -5.68
C GLN A 136 -2.34 -1.12 -5.26
N SER A 137 -2.11 -0.71 -4.01
CA SER A 137 -0.77 -0.50 -3.46
C SER A 137 -0.04 -1.81 -3.11
N SER A 138 -0.77 -2.84 -2.66
CA SER A 138 -0.21 -4.13 -2.22
C SER A 138 -0.21 -5.23 -3.30
N ALA A 139 -0.67 -4.93 -4.52
CA ALA A 139 -0.85 -5.94 -5.56
C ALA A 139 0.42 -6.75 -5.85
N SER A 140 1.58 -6.10 -5.92
CA SER A 140 2.85 -6.80 -6.14
C SER A 140 3.23 -7.70 -4.97
N LEU A 141 2.95 -7.29 -3.73
CA LEU A 141 3.22 -8.08 -2.52
C LEU A 141 2.42 -9.39 -2.54
N TYR A 142 1.12 -9.32 -2.89
CA TYR A 142 0.28 -10.51 -3.00
C TYR A 142 0.68 -11.40 -4.18
N GLU A 143 0.98 -10.82 -5.35
CA GLU A 143 1.41 -11.61 -6.51
C GLU A 143 2.68 -12.40 -6.23
N VAL A 144 3.68 -11.73 -5.67
CA VAL A 144 4.94 -12.39 -5.29
C VAL A 144 4.68 -13.44 -4.20
N GLY A 145 3.83 -13.13 -3.22
CA GLY A 145 3.44 -14.07 -2.18
C GLY A 145 2.81 -15.34 -2.75
N PHE A 146 1.80 -15.21 -3.60
CA PHE A 146 1.10 -16.35 -4.20
C PHE A 146 1.94 -17.13 -5.20
N ASN A 147 2.78 -16.46 -5.97
CA ASN A 147 3.54 -17.11 -7.04
C ASN A 147 4.82 -17.78 -6.53
N HIS A 148 5.44 -17.26 -5.47
CA HIS A 148 6.80 -17.67 -5.09
C HIS A 148 7.00 -18.06 -3.63
N PHE A 149 6.09 -17.70 -2.72
CA PHE A 149 6.29 -17.89 -1.29
C PHE A 149 5.27 -18.79 -0.61
N PHE A 150 3.98 -18.59 -0.87
CA PHE A 150 2.93 -19.31 -0.14
C PHE A 150 2.86 -20.77 -0.59
N ARG A 151 2.88 -21.65 0.37
CA ARG A 151 2.70 -23.10 0.15
C ARG A 151 1.24 -23.49 0.34
N GLY A 152 0.68 -24.18 -0.65
CA GLY A 152 -0.69 -24.66 -0.61
C GLY A 152 -0.91 -25.78 0.40
N LYS A 153 -2.17 -26.11 0.66
CA LYS A 153 -2.57 -27.13 1.66
C LYS A 153 -2.13 -28.55 1.27
N ASP A 154 -1.80 -28.77 0.02
CA ASP A 154 -1.24 -30.01 -0.53
C ASP A 154 0.26 -30.18 -0.28
N HIS A 155 0.93 -29.14 0.26
CA HIS A 155 2.32 -29.23 0.64
C HIS A 155 2.51 -30.22 1.81
N PRO A 156 3.52 -31.09 1.76
CA PRO A 156 3.74 -32.12 2.80
C PRO A 156 3.82 -31.56 4.24
N GLY A 157 4.34 -30.34 4.42
CA GLY A 157 4.39 -29.62 5.70
C GLY A 157 3.08 -28.99 6.15
N GLY A 158 1.95 -29.23 5.43
CA GLY A 158 0.61 -28.76 5.82
C GLY A 158 0.22 -27.38 5.34
N GLY A 159 0.94 -26.78 4.40
CA GLY A 159 0.66 -25.46 3.80
C GLY A 159 0.83 -24.29 4.76
N ASP A 160 0.95 -23.12 4.19
CA ASP A 160 1.06 -21.87 4.95
C ASP A 160 -0.33 -21.31 5.33
N GLN A 161 -0.36 -20.48 6.34
CA GLN A 161 -1.55 -19.79 6.82
C GLN A 161 -1.38 -18.29 6.54
N VAL A 162 -2.35 -17.69 5.82
CA VAL A 162 -2.23 -16.32 5.35
C VAL A 162 -3.38 -15.45 5.86
N PHE A 163 -3.06 -14.48 6.69
CA PHE A 163 -3.96 -13.42 7.11
C PHE A 163 -3.94 -12.32 6.05
N ILE A 164 -4.95 -12.28 5.22
CA ILE A 164 -5.11 -11.26 4.18
C ILE A 164 -5.58 -9.96 4.82
N GLN A 165 -4.95 -8.84 4.51
CA GLN A 165 -5.44 -7.52 4.96
C GLN A 165 -6.88 -7.30 4.51
N GLY A 166 -7.76 -6.90 5.43
CA GLY A 166 -9.20 -6.83 5.17
C GLY A 166 -9.57 -6.03 3.92
N HIS A 167 -9.00 -4.84 3.78
CA HIS A 167 -9.26 -3.96 2.64
C HIS A 167 -8.64 -4.43 1.31
N ALA A 168 -7.78 -5.44 1.32
CA ALA A 168 -7.21 -6.04 0.11
C ALA A 168 -8.07 -7.16 -0.48
N SER A 169 -9.15 -7.56 0.18
CA SER A 169 -10.04 -8.65 -0.27
C SER A 169 -10.48 -8.56 -1.73
N PRO A 170 -10.77 -7.37 -2.32
CA PRO A 170 -11.15 -7.29 -3.73
C PRO A 170 -10.13 -7.92 -4.70
N GLY A 171 -8.85 -7.75 -4.44
CA GLY A 171 -7.81 -8.36 -5.27
C GLY A 171 -7.75 -9.88 -5.12
N ILE A 172 -7.97 -10.39 -3.93
CA ILE A 172 -8.00 -11.83 -3.68
C ILE A 172 -9.20 -12.48 -4.40
N TYR A 173 -10.36 -11.85 -4.38
CA TYR A 173 -11.52 -12.31 -5.15
C TYR A 173 -11.27 -12.26 -6.66
N ALA A 174 -10.66 -11.17 -7.14
CA ALA A 174 -10.32 -11.04 -8.55
C ALA A 174 -9.33 -12.12 -9.01
N ARG A 175 -8.33 -12.45 -8.18
CA ARG A 175 -7.40 -13.55 -8.44
C ARG A 175 -8.13 -14.89 -8.45
N ALA A 176 -8.93 -15.17 -7.44
CA ALA A 176 -9.69 -16.42 -7.33
C ALA A 176 -10.67 -16.63 -8.51
N PHE A 177 -11.21 -15.55 -9.05
CA PHE A 177 -12.02 -15.59 -10.27
C PHE A 177 -11.18 -16.02 -11.47
N LEU A 178 -10.00 -15.46 -11.68
CA LEU A 178 -9.10 -15.87 -12.76
C LEU A 178 -8.60 -17.32 -12.61
N GLU A 179 -8.50 -17.80 -11.39
CA GLU A 179 -8.18 -19.20 -11.05
C GLU A 179 -9.39 -20.15 -11.20
N GLY A 180 -10.58 -19.65 -11.57
CA GLY A 180 -11.79 -20.44 -11.72
C GLY A 180 -12.47 -20.87 -10.42
N ARG A 181 -12.06 -20.32 -9.27
CA ARG A 181 -12.60 -20.62 -7.94
C ARG A 181 -13.88 -19.84 -7.61
N LEU A 182 -14.07 -18.70 -8.25
CA LEU A 182 -15.26 -17.86 -8.14
C LEU A 182 -15.88 -17.65 -9.51
N LYS A 183 -17.20 -17.43 -9.54
CA LYS A 183 -17.96 -17.13 -10.74
C LYS A 183 -18.17 -15.62 -10.89
N GLU A 184 -18.39 -15.16 -12.11
CA GLU A 184 -18.61 -13.76 -12.44
C GLU A 184 -19.79 -13.16 -11.64
N GLU A 185 -20.89 -13.92 -11.50
CA GLU A 185 -22.07 -13.48 -10.76
C GLU A 185 -21.77 -13.21 -9.28
N GLN A 186 -20.82 -13.97 -8.68
CA GLN A 186 -20.39 -13.74 -7.31
C GLN A 186 -19.63 -12.42 -7.17
N LEU A 187 -18.76 -12.08 -8.15
CA LEU A 187 -18.04 -10.80 -8.16
C LEU A 187 -19.00 -9.61 -8.24
N PHE A 188 -20.03 -9.69 -9.10
CA PHE A 188 -21.06 -8.65 -9.19
C PHE A 188 -21.91 -8.51 -7.92
N ARG A 189 -21.90 -9.51 -7.04
CA ARG A 189 -22.55 -9.50 -5.72
C ARG A 189 -21.56 -9.21 -4.59
N PHE A 190 -20.50 -8.49 -4.88
CA PHE A 190 -19.53 -8.04 -3.87
C PHE A 190 -20.23 -7.15 -2.84
N ARG A 191 -20.00 -7.43 -1.55
CA ARG A 191 -20.63 -6.77 -0.39
C ARG A 191 -22.16 -6.97 -0.29
N GLN A 192 -22.68 -8.02 -0.90
CA GLN A 192 -24.10 -8.36 -0.89
C GLN A 192 -24.33 -9.78 -0.33
N GLU A 193 -23.45 -10.22 0.53
CA GLU A 193 -23.42 -11.55 1.13
C GLU A 193 -24.71 -11.91 1.92
N VAL A 194 -25.42 -10.90 2.42
CA VAL A 194 -26.66 -11.09 3.17
C VAL A 194 -27.90 -11.03 2.27
N GLN A 195 -27.85 -10.29 1.19
CA GLN A 195 -29.02 -10.01 0.33
C GLN A 195 -29.43 -11.18 -0.55
N HIS A 196 -28.48 -12.03 -0.95
CA HIS A 196 -28.71 -13.11 -1.92
C HIS A 196 -28.62 -14.52 -1.31
N GLY A 197 -28.47 -14.61 0.00
CA GLY A 197 -28.26 -15.89 0.70
C GLY A 197 -26.79 -16.30 0.81
N VAL A 198 -26.52 -17.21 1.73
CA VAL A 198 -25.16 -17.68 2.04
C VAL A 198 -24.50 -18.29 0.79
N GLY A 199 -23.30 -17.83 0.46
CA GLY A 199 -22.52 -18.31 -0.67
C GLY A 199 -22.90 -17.74 -2.03
N GLN A 200 -23.95 -16.94 -2.13
CA GLN A 200 -24.39 -16.33 -3.40
C GLN A 200 -23.75 -14.95 -3.65
N GLY A 201 -23.35 -14.25 -2.60
CA GLY A 201 -22.54 -13.03 -2.65
C GLY A 201 -21.19 -13.25 -1.99
N ILE A 202 -20.27 -12.34 -2.18
CA ILE A 202 -18.95 -12.39 -1.56
C ILE A 202 -18.82 -11.30 -0.50
N SER A 203 -18.16 -11.62 0.62
CA SER A 203 -18.09 -10.77 1.79
C SER A 203 -17.23 -9.53 1.58
N SER A 204 -17.53 -8.47 2.33
CA SER A 204 -16.78 -7.20 2.30
C SER A 204 -15.32 -7.38 2.69
N TYR A 205 -15.09 -8.24 3.69
CA TYR A 205 -13.78 -8.57 4.26
C TYR A 205 -13.64 -10.08 4.39
N PRO A 206 -12.46 -10.61 4.64
CA PRO A 206 -12.27 -12.01 4.99
C PRO A 206 -13.19 -12.43 6.14
N HIS A 207 -14.13 -13.32 5.85
CA HIS A 207 -15.18 -13.71 6.79
C HIS A 207 -15.49 -15.22 6.72
N PRO A 208 -14.79 -16.06 7.52
CA PRO A 208 -14.94 -17.52 7.46
C PRO A 208 -16.36 -18.05 7.69
N ARG A 209 -17.20 -17.35 8.47
CA ARG A 209 -18.59 -17.78 8.69
C ARG A 209 -19.50 -17.57 7.48
N LEU A 210 -19.22 -16.55 6.66
CA LEU A 210 -20.00 -16.26 5.45
C LEU A 210 -19.44 -16.99 4.23
N MET A 211 -18.13 -17.26 4.21
CA MET A 211 -17.46 -17.97 3.14
C MET A 211 -16.47 -19.02 3.71
N PRO A 212 -16.99 -20.10 4.33
CA PRO A 212 -16.16 -21.06 5.06
C PRO A 212 -15.21 -21.87 4.18
N ASP A 213 -15.55 -22.07 2.91
CA ASP A 213 -14.70 -22.78 1.95
C ASP A 213 -13.67 -21.86 1.26
N PHE A 214 -13.71 -20.57 1.55
CA PHE A 214 -12.85 -19.58 0.92
C PHE A 214 -11.87 -18.90 1.91
N TRP A 215 -12.38 -18.41 3.04
CA TRP A 215 -11.59 -17.69 4.03
C TRP A 215 -11.22 -18.58 5.23
N GLU A 216 -9.96 -18.53 5.59
CA GLU A 216 -9.45 -19.27 6.77
C GLU A 216 -9.48 -18.40 8.03
N PHE A 217 -9.15 -17.10 7.90
CA PHE A 217 -9.06 -16.16 9.01
C PHE A 217 -9.93 -14.92 8.79
N PRO A 218 -10.60 -14.41 9.84
CA PRO A 218 -11.26 -13.11 9.77
C PRO A 218 -10.27 -11.98 9.92
N THR A 219 -10.35 -10.97 9.06
CA THR A 219 -9.53 -9.75 9.15
C THR A 219 -10.33 -8.51 8.77
N VAL A 220 -10.01 -7.36 9.37
CA VAL A 220 -10.70 -6.09 9.11
C VAL A 220 -9.76 -4.87 8.99
N SER A 221 -8.45 -5.04 9.04
CA SER A 221 -7.43 -3.97 8.96
C SER A 221 -7.53 -2.91 10.07
N MET A 222 -7.89 -3.32 11.30
CA MET A 222 -8.06 -2.46 12.47
C MET A 222 -7.24 -2.92 13.68
N GLY A 223 -6.01 -3.38 13.45
CA GLY A 223 -5.05 -3.72 14.50
C GLY A 223 -5.15 -5.13 15.06
N LEU A 224 -6.21 -5.89 14.80
CA LEU A 224 -6.38 -7.23 15.34
C LEU A 224 -5.65 -8.32 14.54
N THR A 225 -5.36 -8.09 13.27
CA THR A 225 -4.68 -9.08 12.41
C THR A 225 -3.31 -9.43 12.96
N GLY A 226 -2.54 -8.43 13.42
CA GLY A 226 -1.22 -8.64 14.02
C GLY A 226 -1.27 -9.60 15.20
N ILE A 227 -2.08 -9.28 16.22
CA ILE A 227 -2.16 -10.09 17.43
C ILE A 227 -2.71 -11.50 17.16
N ASN A 228 -3.71 -11.61 16.27
CA ASN A 228 -4.28 -12.91 15.91
C ASN A 228 -3.25 -13.81 15.20
N SER A 229 -2.44 -13.24 14.31
CA SER A 229 -1.37 -13.98 13.63
C SER A 229 -0.28 -14.46 14.59
N ILE A 230 0.05 -13.67 15.62
CA ILE A 230 0.96 -14.06 16.70
C ILE A 230 0.40 -15.27 17.46
N TYR A 231 -0.86 -15.21 17.87
CA TYR A 231 -1.49 -16.34 18.58
C TYR A 231 -1.58 -17.59 17.71
N GLN A 232 -1.82 -17.44 16.40
CA GLN A 232 -1.81 -18.58 15.48
C GLN A 232 -0.42 -19.18 15.35
N ALA A 233 0.61 -18.39 15.18
CA ALA A 233 1.99 -18.85 15.12
C ALA A 233 2.41 -19.57 16.41
N ARG A 234 2.02 -19.01 17.56
CA ARG A 234 2.22 -19.60 18.88
C ARG A 234 1.48 -20.93 19.04
N PHE A 235 0.24 -21.02 18.56
CA PHE A 235 -0.54 -22.23 18.60
C PHE A 235 0.07 -23.34 17.71
N ASN A 236 0.59 -22.99 16.54
CA ASN A 236 1.35 -23.93 15.71
C ASN A 236 2.55 -24.50 16.46
N ARG A 237 3.33 -23.65 17.14
CA ARG A 237 4.44 -24.11 17.99
C ARG A 237 3.96 -25.01 19.13
N TYR A 238 2.84 -24.69 19.76
CA TYR A 238 2.25 -25.54 20.78
C TYR A 238 1.89 -26.93 20.22
N MET A 239 1.22 -26.99 19.05
CA MET A 239 0.89 -28.28 18.42
C MET A 239 2.14 -29.09 18.09
N GLN A 240 3.17 -28.45 17.55
CA GLN A 240 4.46 -29.08 17.25
C GLN A 240 5.11 -29.65 18.53
N ASN A 241 5.26 -28.83 19.56
CA ASN A 241 5.91 -29.19 20.80
C ASN A 241 5.15 -30.28 21.57
N ARG A 242 3.85 -30.39 21.38
CA ARG A 242 3.01 -31.46 21.96
C ARG A 242 2.95 -32.74 21.11
N GLY A 243 3.52 -32.72 19.91
CA GLY A 243 3.44 -33.85 18.98
C GLY A 243 1.99 -34.09 18.45
N ILE A 244 1.11 -33.07 18.49
CA ILE A 244 -0.25 -33.19 18.03
C ILE A 244 -0.31 -33.13 16.50
N LYS A 245 0.47 -32.22 15.93
CA LYS A 245 0.61 -32.01 14.48
C LYS A 245 2.00 -31.52 14.17
N ASP A 246 2.59 -32.03 13.10
CA ASP A 246 3.82 -31.46 12.57
C ASP A 246 3.51 -30.13 11.87
N THR A 247 4.01 -29.05 12.44
CA THR A 247 3.90 -27.68 11.94
C THR A 247 5.28 -27.04 11.80
N SER A 248 6.35 -27.85 11.84
CA SER A 248 7.73 -27.37 11.83
C SER A 248 8.07 -26.51 10.60
N ASP A 249 7.45 -26.82 9.48
CA ASP A 249 7.68 -26.16 8.20
C ASP A 249 6.55 -25.20 7.81
N GLN A 250 5.50 -25.10 8.63
CA GLN A 250 4.34 -24.24 8.37
C GLN A 250 4.60 -22.80 8.82
N ARG A 251 4.39 -21.83 7.93
CA ARG A 251 4.51 -20.41 8.24
C ARG A 251 3.14 -19.73 8.37
N VAL A 252 3.12 -18.71 9.20
CA VAL A 252 1.99 -17.78 9.33
C VAL A 252 2.41 -16.45 8.73
N TRP A 253 1.70 -16.04 7.70
CA TRP A 253 1.89 -14.76 7.00
C TRP A 253 0.78 -13.81 7.39
N ALA A 254 1.10 -12.57 7.73
CA ALA A 254 0.09 -11.54 7.99
C ALA A 254 0.39 -10.28 7.19
N PHE A 255 -0.61 -9.83 6.44
CA PHE A 255 -0.56 -8.59 5.68
C PHE A 255 -1.25 -7.48 6.46
N LEU A 256 -0.50 -6.43 6.73
CA LEU A 256 -0.88 -5.31 7.58
C LEU A 256 -0.70 -3.99 6.83
N GLY A 257 -1.49 -2.98 7.18
CA GLY A 257 -1.28 -1.63 6.70
C GLY A 257 -0.45 -0.81 7.70
N ASP A 258 0.26 0.21 7.23
CA ASP A 258 0.98 1.16 8.07
C ASP A 258 0.05 1.91 9.03
N GLY A 259 -1.17 2.27 8.58
CA GLY A 259 -2.20 2.82 9.43
C GLY A 259 -2.67 1.84 10.52
N GLU A 260 -2.81 0.55 10.18
CA GLU A 260 -3.15 -0.51 11.13
C GLU A 260 -2.06 -0.71 12.20
N MET A 261 -0.81 -0.44 11.86
CA MET A 261 0.30 -0.50 12.81
C MET A 261 0.28 0.60 13.87
N GLY A 262 -0.48 1.68 13.66
CA GLY A 262 -0.72 2.72 14.67
C GLY A 262 -1.66 2.29 15.79
N GLU A 263 -2.40 1.21 15.63
CA GLU A 263 -3.33 0.71 16.62
C GLU A 263 -2.59 0.10 17.84
N PRO A 264 -3.07 0.35 19.08
CA PRO A 264 -2.42 -0.14 20.29
C PRO A 264 -2.22 -1.66 20.32
N GLU A 265 -3.18 -2.41 19.78
CA GLU A 265 -3.13 -3.87 19.68
C GLU A 265 -1.97 -4.34 18.80
N SER A 266 -1.73 -3.67 17.68
CA SER A 266 -0.63 -3.99 16.77
C SER A 266 0.71 -3.69 17.43
N LEU A 267 0.90 -2.49 17.98
CA LEU A 267 2.15 -2.08 18.62
C LEU A 267 2.46 -2.90 19.88
N GLY A 268 1.45 -3.20 20.70
CA GLY A 268 1.62 -4.00 21.92
C GLY A 268 2.01 -5.44 21.64
N ALA A 269 1.62 -5.97 20.50
CA ALA A 269 1.84 -7.36 20.13
C ALA A 269 3.27 -7.69 19.67
N ILE A 270 4.01 -6.73 19.09
CA ILE A 270 5.32 -7.00 18.46
C ILE A 270 6.34 -7.62 19.43
N ARG A 271 6.33 -7.18 20.70
CA ARG A 271 7.24 -7.73 21.71
C ARG A 271 6.89 -9.17 22.12
N VAL A 272 5.64 -9.56 22.01
CA VAL A 272 5.20 -10.93 22.36
C VAL A 272 5.81 -11.93 21.40
N ALA A 273 5.76 -11.67 20.11
CA ALA A 273 6.32 -12.55 19.08
C ALA A 273 7.84 -12.75 19.25
N ALA A 274 8.57 -11.67 19.49
CA ALA A 274 10.02 -11.74 19.72
C ALA A 274 10.38 -12.50 21.01
N ARG A 275 9.66 -12.26 22.10
CA ARG A 275 9.87 -12.96 23.37
C ARG A 275 9.62 -14.48 23.25
N GLU A 276 8.63 -14.86 22.44
CA GLU A 276 8.25 -16.27 22.22
C GLU A 276 9.04 -16.92 21.08
N GLU A 277 10.00 -16.18 20.49
CA GLU A 277 10.86 -16.67 19.40
C GLU A 277 10.08 -17.30 18.24
N LEU A 278 9.01 -16.60 17.79
CA LEU A 278 8.11 -17.11 16.75
C LEU A 278 8.72 -16.91 15.35
N ASP A 279 9.72 -17.71 15.01
CA ASP A 279 10.40 -17.71 13.71
C ASP A 279 9.57 -18.27 12.55
N ASN A 280 8.38 -18.81 12.86
CA ASN A 280 7.37 -19.23 11.91
C ASN A 280 6.36 -18.12 11.53
N LEU A 281 6.57 -16.88 11.99
CA LEU A 281 5.71 -15.73 11.73
C LEU A 281 6.40 -14.74 10.79
N VAL A 282 5.67 -14.30 9.76
CA VAL A 282 6.13 -13.27 8.83
C VAL A 282 5.05 -12.18 8.72
N TRP A 283 5.42 -10.94 8.98
CA TRP A 283 4.56 -9.79 8.73
C TRP A 283 5.02 -9.04 7.48
N VAL A 284 4.06 -8.74 6.61
CA VAL A 284 4.24 -7.92 5.41
C VAL A 284 3.47 -6.62 5.61
N ILE A 285 4.18 -5.52 5.80
CA ILE A 285 3.56 -4.23 6.09
C ILE A 285 3.53 -3.39 4.81
N ASN A 286 2.32 -3.11 4.33
CA ASN A 286 2.09 -2.26 3.17
C ASN A 286 2.11 -0.79 3.60
N CYS A 287 3.26 -0.13 3.42
CA CYS A 287 3.44 1.28 3.72
C CYS A 287 3.01 2.15 2.53
N ASN A 288 1.71 2.33 2.34
CA ASN A 288 1.15 3.21 1.33
C ASN A 288 0.92 4.65 1.81
N LEU A 289 1.26 4.95 3.05
CA LEU A 289 1.19 6.26 3.71
C LEU A 289 -0.22 6.87 3.73
N GLN A 290 -1.26 6.03 3.70
CA GLN A 290 -2.66 6.44 3.70
C GLN A 290 -3.42 5.82 4.87
N GLN A 291 -4.22 6.64 5.54
CA GLN A 291 -5.22 6.23 6.52
C GLN A 291 -6.62 6.64 6.04
N LEU A 292 -7.67 6.17 6.72
CA LEU A 292 -9.05 6.52 6.36
C LEU A 292 -9.29 8.04 6.39
N ASP A 293 -8.71 8.72 7.34
CA ASP A 293 -8.89 10.15 7.57
C ASP A 293 -7.88 11.04 6.82
N GLY A 294 -7.00 10.45 6.01
CA GLY A 294 -5.99 11.17 5.25
C GLY A 294 -4.60 10.53 5.25
N PRO A 295 -3.56 11.28 4.94
CA PRO A 295 -2.19 10.80 5.04
C PRO A 295 -1.81 10.43 6.46
N VAL A 296 -0.96 9.41 6.63
CA VAL A 296 -0.41 9.03 7.93
C VAL A 296 0.33 10.21 8.56
N THR A 297 -0.02 10.53 9.81
CA THR A 297 0.59 11.66 10.54
C THR A 297 2.10 11.43 10.65
N GLY A 298 2.90 12.46 10.30
CA GLY A 298 4.35 12.36 10.32
C GLY A 298 4.93 11.44 9.23
N ASN A 299 4.19 11.21 8.16
CA ASN A 299 4.44 10.23 7.11
C ASN A 299 5.90 10.16 6.60
N GLY A 300 6.64 11.26 6.65
CA GLY A 300 8.05 11.29 6.26
C GLY A 300 8.98 10.40 7.09
N LYS A 301 8.48 9.78 8.17
CA LYS A 301 9.28 8.95 9.09
C LYS A 301 8.63 7.63 9.47
N VAL A 302 7.39 7.36 9.06
CA VAL A 302 6.64 6.19 9.53
C VAL A 302 7.36 4.88 9.23
N ILE A 303 8.02 4.75 8.08
CA ILE A 303 8.76 3.54 7.72
C ILE A 303 9.95 3.35 8.67
N GLN A 304 10.75 4.41 8.93
CA GLN A 304 11.87 4.33 9.86
C GLN A 304 11.43 4.10 11.30
N GLU A 305 10.31 4.68 11.70
CA GLU A 305 9.72 4.44 13.03
C GLU A 305 9.29 2.99 13.20
N LEU A 306 8.60 2.42 12.21
CA LEU A 306 8.22 1.01 12.21
C LEU A 306 9.44 0.10 12.21
N GLU A 307 10.41 0.33 11.31
CA GLU A 307 11.66 -0.43 11.28
C GLU A 307 12.37 -0.40 12.64
N SER A 308 12.49 0.78 13.25
CA SER A 308 13.14 0.94 14.56
C SER A 308 12.38 0.21 15.66
N ASN A 309 11.05 0.27 15.66
CA ASN A 309 10.20 -0.42 16.61
C ASN A 309 10.35 -1.95 16.52
N PHE A 310 10.33 -2.48 15.29
CA PHE A 310 10.50 -3.92 15.07
C PHE A 310 11.90 -4.41 15.45
N ARG A 311 12.95 -3.72 15.01
CA ARG A 311 14.34 -4.05 15.39
C ARG A 311 14.56 -3.95 16.90
N GLY A 312 14.03 -2.89 17.53
CA GLY A 312 14.10 -2.70 18.98
C GLY A 312 13.31 -3.74 19.77
N ALA A 313 12.31 -4.36 19.18
CA ALA A 313 11.58 -5.48 19.77
C ALA A 313 12.23 -6.84 19.54
N GLY A 314 13.26 -6.95 18.68
CA GLY A 314 13.98 -8.17 18.39
C GLY A 314 13.57 -8.90 17.12
N TRP A 315 12.85 -8.23 16.22
CA TRP A 315 12.51 -8.79 14.90
C TRP A 315 13.66 -8.61 13.90
N ASN A 316 13.72 -9.50 12.94
CA ASN A 316 14.50 -9.31 11.71
C ASN A 316 13.67 -8.46 10.74
N VAL A 317 14.26 -7.35 10.25
CA VAL A 317 13.58 -6.39 9.36
C VAL A 317 14.47 -6.12 8.16
#